data_ddaec39b585b331ab3a131a1e2c3fe61
#
_entry.id   ddaec39b585b331ab3a131a1e2c3fe61
#
_cell.length_a   1.000
_cell.length_b   1.000
_cell.length_c   1.000
_cell.angle_alpha   90.00
_cell.angle_beta   90.00
_cell.angle_gamma   90.00
#
_symmetry.space_group_name_H-M   'P 1'
#
loop_
_entity.id
_entity.type
_entity.pdbx_description
1 polymer ?
#
loop_
_entity_poly.entity_id
_entity_poly.type
_entity_poly.pdbx_seq_one_letter_code
_entity_poly.pdbx_strand_id
1 'polypeptide(L)'
;MHNPHHEERCQDEATFDRTVHLINDFKAYFMKNDQPVYENPSPGNKAGGISTLEEKSLGCTQKSGNSTVRDVLLYGDRLKTKGLNLLSAPGNDLVASTALAAAGCQIVLFTTGRGTPFGTFVPTAKISTNSTLAASKPLWIDFNAGEIVDGRSVAEVDEGFIDFVLSVASGAPTNNEKSGYSEIAIFKSGVTL
;
A
#
# COMPACT_ATOMS: atom_id res chain seq x y z
N MET A 1 -24.45 1.50 -4.79
CA MET A 1 -24.53 2.93 -5.11
C MET A 1 -23.47 3.22 -6.16
N HIS A 2 -23.91 3.62 -7.33
CA HIS A 2 -23.06 4.00 -8.44
C HIS A 2 -22.46 5.38 -8.11
N ASN A 3 -21.14 5.46 -7.98
CA ASN A 3 -20.47 6.73 -7.71
C ASN A 3 -19.81 7.22 -9.02
N PRO A 4 -20.37 8.24 -9.68
CA PRO A 4 -19.91 8.70 -10.99
C PRO A 4 -18.44 9.16 -10.98
N HIS A 5 -17.90 9.55 -9.83
CA HIS A 5 -16.48 9.94 -9.70
C HIS A 5 -15.47 8.79 -9.85
N HIS A 6 -15.91 7.53 -9.82
CA HIS A 6 -15.01 6.38 -10.04
C HIS A 6 -14.91 5.99 -11.51
N GLU A 7 -15.95 6.21 -12.31
CA GLU A 7 -15.90 5.99 -13.77
C GLU A 7 -14.87 6.89 -14.43
N GLU A 8 -14.82 8.16 -14.03
CA GLU A 8 -13.88 9.14 -14.57
C GLU A 8 -12.40 8.83 -14.29
N ARG A 9 -12.12 7.90 -13.35
CA ARG A 9 -10.77 7.52 -12.95
C ARG A 9 -10.26 6.22 -13.54
N CYS A 10 -11.07 5.50 -14.28
CA CYS A 10 -10.67 4.29 -15.00
C CYS A 10 -10.53 4.59 -16.50
N GLN A 11 -9.61 3.91 -17.16
CA GLN A 11 -9.36 4.15 -18.58
C GLN A 11 -10.56 3.80 -19.47
N ASP A 12 -11.40 2.87 -19.01
CA ASP A 12 -12.60 2.40 -19.69
C ASP A 12 -13.55 1.70 -18.70
N GLU A 13 -14.78 1.42 -19.15
CA GLU A 13 -15.83 0.76 -18.38
C GLU A 13 -15.41 -0.63 -17.90
N ALA A 14 -14.71 -1.39 -18.73
CA ALA A 14 -14.23 -2.73 -18.35
C ALA A 14 -13.22 -2.68 -17.20
N THR A 15 -12.36 -1.66 -17.15
CA THR A 15 -11.43 -1.44 -16.04
C THR A 15 -12.16 -0.98 -14.78
N PHE A 16 -13.21 -0.17 -14.94
CA PHE A 16 -14.07 0.21 -13.82
C PHE A 16 -14.78 -1.00 -13.21
N ASP A 17 -15.39 -1.85 -14.02
CA ASP A 17 -16.05 -3.07 -13.57
C ASP A 17 -15.10 -3.99 -12.82
N ARG A 18 -13.88 -4.19 -13.34
CA ARG A 18 -12.83 -4.97 -12.66
C ARG A 18 -12.43 -4.34 -11.32
N THR A 19 -12.41 -3.01 -11.22
CA THR A 19 -12.13 -2.30 -9.96
C THR A 19 -13.24 -2.55 -8.93
N VAL A 20 -14.50 -2.53 -9.36
CA VAL A 20 -15.65 -2.85 -8.51
C VAL A 20 -15.59 -4.31 -8.04
N HIS A 21 -15.30 -5.23 -8.94
CA HIS A 21 -15.11 -6.65 -8.62
C HIS A 21 -13.98 -6.89 -7.63
N LEU A 22 -12.81 -6.25 -7.80
CA LEU A 22 -11.67 -6.37 -6.89
C LEU A 22 -12.06 -6.10 -5.44
N ILE A 23 -12.93 -5.12 -5.20
CA ILE A 23 -13.40 -4.77 -3.85
C ILE A 23 -14.49 -5.74 -3.36
N ASN A 24 -15.47 -6.02 -4.21
CA ASN A 24 -16.64 -6.81 -3.83
C ASN A 24 -16.31 -8.30 -3.68
N ASP A 25 -15.43 -8.85 -4.50
CA ASP A 25 -15.01 -10.25 -4.43
C ASP A 25 -14.25 -10.53 -3.13
N PHE A 26 -13.48 -9.55 -2.62
CA PHE A 26 -12.81 -9.68 -1.33
C PHE A 26 -13.82 -9.67 -0.17
N LYS A 27 -14.87 -8.85 -0.24
CA LYS A 27 -15.98 -8.91 0.73
C LYS A 27 -16.71 -10.26 0.67
N ALA A 28 -16.99 -10.73 -0.53
CA ALA A 28 -17.63 -12.04 -0.75
C ALA A 28 -16.77 -13.19 -0.21
N TYR A 29 -15.44 -13.09 -0.31
CA TYR A 29 -14.51 -14.06 0.26
C TYR A 29 -14.66 -14.17 1.78
N PHE A 30 -14.77 -13.04 2.50
CA PHE A 30 -15.02 -13.04 3.94
C PHE A 30 -16.35 -13.70 4.28
N MET A 31 -17.42 -13.31 3.58
CA MET A 31 -18.76 -13.88 3.81
C MET A 31 -18.80 -15.39 3.54
N LYS A 32 -18.14 -15.85 2.48
CA LYS A 32 -18.06 -17.29 2.14
C LYS A 32 -17.38 -18.13 3.22
N ASN A 33 -16.47 -17.52 3.99
CA ASN A 33 -15.74 -18.21 5.05
C ASN A 33 -16.29 -17.89 6.46
N ASP A 34 -17.51 -17.34 6.55
CA ASP A 34 -18.16 -16.95 7.82
C ASP A 34 -17.26 -16.04 8.68
N GLN A 35 -16.48 -15.16 8.04
CA GLN A 35 -15.61 -14.23 8.75
C GLN A 35 -16.21 -12.83 8.73
N PRO A 36 -16.25 -12.17 9.90
CA PRO A 36 -16.75 -10.81 9.98
C PRO A 36 -15.75 -9.80 9.41
N VAL A 37 -16.26 -8.74 8.81
CA VAL A 37 -15.46 -7.61 8.30
C VAL A 37 -15.30 -6.48 9.34
N TYR A 38 -15.84 -6.65 10.54
CA TYR A 38 -16.03 -5.58 11.54
C TYR A 38 -14.76 -5.10 12.27
N GLU A 39 -13.65 -5.85 12.22
CA GLU A 39 -12.39 -5.43 12.86
C GLU A 39 -11.60 -4.39 12.04
N ASN A 40 -12.20 -3.87 11.03
CA ASN A 40 -11.65 -2.80 10.22
C ASN A 40 -12.55 -1.54 10.34
N PRO A 41 -12.07 -0.42 10.90
CA PRO A 41 -10.71 -0.09 11.34
C PRO A 41 -10.25 -0.85 12.59
N SER A 42 -8.95 -1.15 12.63
CA SER A 42 -8.33 -1.77 13.80
C SER A 42 -8.34 -0.84 15.03
N PRO A 43 -8.17 -1.37 16.25
CA PRO A 43 -8.07 -0.53 17.46
C PRO A 43 -7.06 0.59 17.33
N GLY A 44 -5.93 0.34 16.68
CA GLY A 44 -4.90 1.35 16.44
C GLY A 44 -5.30 2.44 15.44
N ASN A 45 -6.13 2.14 14.47
CA ASN A 45 -6.70 3.15 13.57
C ASN A 45 -7.70 4.03 14.34
N LYS A 46 -8.53 3.43 15.17
CA LYS A 46 -9.51 4.15 16.00
C LYS A 46 -8.83 5.10 16.98
N ALA A 47 -7.77 4.64 17.64
CA ALA A 47 -6.95 5.50 18.52
C ALA A 47 -6.29 6.66 17.75
N GLY A 48 -6.02 6.49 16.45
CA GLY A 48 -5.50 7.53 15.56
C GLY A 48 -6.57 8.41 14.91
N GLY A 49 -7.86 8.26 15.28
CA GLY A 49 -8.96 9.12 14.81
C GLY A 49 -9.76 8.57 13.61
N ILE A 50 -9.41 7.40 13.06
CA ILE A 50 -10.20 6.74 12.02
C ILE A 50 -11.21 5.81 12.70
N SER A 51 -12.47 6.25 12.78
CA SER A 51 -13.47 5.59 13.61
C SER A 51 -14.41 4.65 12.86
N THR A 52 -14.58 4.86 11.53
CA THR A 52 -15.52 4.10 10.70
C THR A 52 -14.83 3.44 9.51
N LEU A 53 -15.49 2.41 8.94
CA LEU A 53 -15.02 1.74 7.72
C LEU A 53 -15.08 2.69 6.52
N GLU A 54 -16.07 3.56 6.49
CA GLU A 54 -16.27 4.56 5.44
C GLU A 54 -15.12 5.56 5.41
N GLU A 55 -14.72 6.10 6.56
CA GLU A 55 -13.56 7.01 6.68
C GLU A 55 -12.28 6.34 6.21
N LYS A 56 -12.06 5.08 6.60
CA LYS A 56 -10.89 4.32 6.18
C LYS A 56 -10.90 4.07 4.66
N SER A 57 -12.05 3.71 4.11
CA SER A 57 -12.22 3.46 2.67
C SER A 57 -11.99 4.73 1.85
N LEU A 58 -12.51 5.88 2.31
CA LEU A 58 -12.27 7.17 1.68
C LEU A 58 -10.78 7.53 1.67
N GLY A 59 -10.09 7.33 2.79
CA GLY A 59 -8.65 7.53 2.89
C GLY A 59 -7.86 6.65 1.92
N CYS A 60 -8.24 5.38 1.76
CA CYS A 60 -7.61 4.48 0.79
C CYS A 60 -7.79 4.96 -0.65
N THR A 61 -8.98 5.46 -1.00
CA THR A 61 -9.26 6.04 -2.32
C THR A 61 -8.44 7.31 -2.57
N GLN A 62 -8.32 8.19 -1.57
CA GLN A 62 -7.52 9.41 -1.67
C GLN A 62 -6.03 9.13 -1.87
N LYS A 63 -5.49 8.10 -1.21
CA LYS A 63 -4.08 7.68 -1.35
C LYS A 63 -3.72 7.21 -2.75
N SER A 64 -4.66 6.78 -3.57
CA SER A 64 -4.42 6.41 -4.96
C SER A 64 -4.10 7.60 -5.88
N GLY A 65 -4.19 8.83 -5.38
CA GLY A 65 -3.92 10.05 -6.14
C GLY A 65 -4.97 10.31 -7.22
N ASN A 66 -4.58 11.00 -8.28
CA ASN A 66 -5.47 11.41 -9.39
C ASN A 66 -5.17 10.71 -10.72
N SER A 67 -4.23 9.78 -10.74
CA SER A 67 -3.87 9.05 -11.95
C SER A 67 -4.98 8.11 -12.39
N THR A 68 -5.15 7.98 -13.71
CA THR A 68 -6.12 7.05 -14.28
C THR A 68 -5.68 5.60 -14.03
N VAL A 69 -6.57 4.77 -13.52
CA VAL A 69 -6.37 3.33 -13.37
C VAL A 69 -6.32 2.69 -14.77
N ARG A 70 -5.20 2.07 -15.08
CA ARG A 70 -4.90 1.48 -16.39
C ARG A 70 -5.17 -0.03 -16.44
N ASP A 71 -5.04 -0.70 -15.30
CA ASP A 71 -5.32 -2.13 -15.21
C ASP A 71 -5.64 -2.56 -13.78
N VAL A 72 -6.29 -3.71 -13.65
CA VAL A 72 -6.61 -4.37 -12.38
C VAL A 72 -6.09 -5.80 -12.44
N LEU A 73 -5.24 -6.13 -11.50
CA LEU A 73 -4.54 -7.41 -11.40
C LEU A 73 -5.14 -8.25 -10.27
N LEU A 74 -5.33 -9.52 -10.52
CA LEU A 74 -5.64 -10.50 -9.48
C LEU A 74 -4.36 -10.92 -8.74
N TYR A 75 -4.53 -11.57 -7.59
CA TYR A 75 -3.40 -12.10 -6.82
C TYR A 75 -2.61 -13.12 -7.64
N GLY A 76 -1.32 -12.84 -7.83
CA GLY A 76 -0.42 -13.66 -8.64
C GLY A 76 -0.26 -13.22 -10.09
N ASP A 77 -1.05 -12.26 -10.57
CA ASP A 77 -0.88 -11.69 -11.90
C ASP A 77 0.41 -10.85 -12.01
N ARG A 78 0.91 -10.77 -13.25
CA ARG A 78 2.10 -9.96 -13.59
C ARG A 78 1.70 -8.65 -14.23
N LEU A 79 2.41 -7.58 -13.90
CA LEU A 79 2.30 -6.28 -14.55
C LEU A 79 2.57 -6.37 -16.05
N LYS A 80 1.67 -5.81 -16.86
CA LYS A 80 1.78 -5.74 -18.34
C LYS A 80 1.59 -4.33 -18.85
N THR A 81 0.79 -3.53 -18.15
CA THR A 81 0.38 -2.19 -18.56
C THR A 81 1.12 -1.14 -17.75
N LYS A 82 1.68 -0.12 -18.42
CA LYS A 82 2.30 1.03 -17.75
C LYS A 82 1.25 1.97 -17.16
N GLY A 83 1.56 2.58 -16.03
CA GLY A 83 0.69 3.51 -15.31
C GLY A 83 0.16 2.93 -14.02
N LEU A 84 -0.90 3.54 -13.45
CA LEU A 84 -1.51 3.08 -12.21
C LEU A 84 -2.25 1.76 -12.44
N ASN A 85 -1.82 0.71 -11.76
CA ASN A 85 -2.49 -0.58 -11.72
C ASN A 85 -2.93 -0.87 -10.28
N LEU A 86 -4.09 -1.49 -10.12
CA LEU A 86 -4.57 -1.98 -8.83
C LEU A 86 -4.28 -3.48 -8.73
N LEU A 87 -3.76 -3.92 -7.59
CA LEU A 87 -3.45 -5.34 -7.36
C LEU A 87 -4.30 -5.86 -6.20
N SER A 88 -5.02 -6.95 -6.44
CA SER A 88 -5.70 -7.69 -5.38
C SER A 88 -4.68 -8.42 -4.50
N ALA A 89 -4.63 -8.05 -3.22
CA ALA A 89 -3.82 -8.74 -2.22
C ALA A 89 -4.46 -8.62 -0.84
N PRO A 90 -4.23 -9.57 0.08
CA PRO A 90 -4.70 -9.46 1.46
C PRO A 90 -4.13 -8.24 2.18
N GLY A 91 -4.86 -7.73 3.17
CA GLY A 91 -4.45 -6.57 3.97
C GLY A 91 -3.33 -6.83 5.00
N ASN A 92 -2.52 -7.87 4.81
CA ASN A 92 -1.32 -8.14 5.61
C ASN A 92 -0.11 -7.47 4.93
N ASP A 93 0.64 -6.68 5.66
CA ASP A 93 1.73 -5.84 5.14
C ASP A 93 2.77 -6.64 4.34
N LEU A 94 3.27 -7.74 4.88
CA LEU A 94 4.28 -8.56 4.22
C LEU A 94 3.70 -9.33 3.02
N VAL A 95 2.49 -9.88 3.14
CA VAL A 95 1.82 -10.59 2.03
C VAL A 95 1.53 -9.64 0.87
N ALA A 96 0.99 -8.45 1.16
CA ALA A 96 0.71 -7.45 0.13
C ALA A 96 1.98 -6.95 -0.56
N SER A 97 3.05 -6.70 0.20
CA SER A 97 4.34 -6.28 -0.34
C SER A 97 5.00 -7.39 -1.17
N THR A 98 4.90 -8.65 -0.73
CA THR A 98 5.35 -9.82 -1.51
C THR A 98 4.56 -9.91 -2.83
N ALA A 99 3.24 -9.69 -2.80
CA ALA A 99 2.41 -9.72 -3.99
C ALA A 99 2.80 -8.63 -5.00
N LEU A 100 3.10 -7.42 -4.55
CA LEU A 100 3.59 -6.33 -5.40
C LEU A 100 4.92 -6.72 -6.08
N ALA A 101 5.88 -7.22 -5.32
CA ALA A 101 7.16 -7.66 -5.85
C ALA A 101 7.00 -8.83 -6.84
N ALA A 102 6.14 -9.81 -6.54
CA ALA A 102 5.82 -10.93 -7.43
C ALA A 102 5.12 -10.46 -8.71
N ALA A 103 4.28 -9.43 -8.65
CA ALA A 103 3.65 -8.83 -9.81
C ALA A 103 4.65 -8.13 -10.75
N GLY A 104 5.85 -7.80 -10.28
CA GLY A 104 6.92 -7.21 -11.07
C GLY A 104 7.35 -5.81 -10.62
N CYS A 105 6.87 -5.33 -9.47
CA CYS A 105 7.38 -4.11 -8.87
C CYS A 105 8.84 -4.32 -8.45
N GLN A 106 9.71 -3.40 -8.81
CA GLN A 106 11.15 -3.48 -8.53
C GLN A 106 11.54 -2.72 -7.26
N ILE A 107 10.67 -1.87 -6.77
CA ILE A 107 10.78 -1.17 -5.50
C ILE A 107 9.38 -1.18 -4.87
N VAL A 108 9.30 -1.46 -3.58
CA VAL A 108 8.07 -1.31 -2.78
C VAL A 108 8.23 -0.07 -1.90
N LEU A 109 7.32 0.88 -2.06
CA LEU A 109 7.21 2.07 -1.20
C LEU A 109 6.14 1.80 -0.15
N PHE A 110 6.58 1.58 1.09
CA PHE A 110 5.70 1.18 2.19
C PHE A 110 5.50 2.33 3.18
N THR A 111 4.32 2.92 3.18
CA THR A 111 3.97 4.01 4.12
C THR A 111 3.49 3.43 5.45
N THR A 112 3.98 3.98 6.56
CA THR A 112 3.64 3.49 7.89
C THR A 112 3.59 4.60 8.95
N GLY A 113 2.61 4.49 9.86
CA GLY A 113 2.50 5.40 11.03
C GLY A 113 3.10 4.81 12.31
N ARG A 114 3.38 3.49 12.36
CA ARG A 114 3.92 2.78 13.54
C ARG A 114 5.24 2.09 13.31
N GLY A 115 5.59 1.85 12.06
CA GLY A 115 6.81 1.15 11.66
C GLY A 115 6.69 -0.37 11.77
N THR A 116 7.44 -1.04 10.91
CA THR A 116 7.60 -2.49 10.89
C THR A 116 8.96 -2.83 10.28
N PRO A 117 9.69 -3.82 10.80
CA PRO A 117 11.07 -4.10 10.34
C PRO A 117 11.14 -4.94 9.06
N PHE A 118 10.05 -5.55 8.58
CA PHE A 118 10.11 -6.46 7.43
C PHE A 118 10.69 -5.81 6.17
N GLY A 119 11.27 -6.62 5.31
CA GLY A 119 11.60 -6.30 3.92
C GLY A 119 11.24 -7.46 3.02
N THR A 120 10.92 -7.21 1.76
CA THR A 120 10.70 -8.25 0.75
C THR A 120 11.98 -8.55 -0.03
N PHE A 121 11.91 -9.39 -1.03
CA PHE A 121 13.02 -9.73 -1.93
C PHE A 121 13.34 -8.66 -2.99
N VAL A 122 12.66 -7.50 -2.92
CA VAL A 122 13.03 -6.28 -3.65
C VAL A 122 13.22 -5.14 -2.64
N PRO A 123 13.93 -4.06 -2.98
CA PRO A 123 14.05 -2.90 -2.10
C PRO A 123 12.70 -2.45 -1.57
N THR A 124 12.54 -2.45 -0.25
CA THR A 124 11.30 -2.13 0.45
C THR A 124 11.51 -0.89 1.31
N ALA A 125 11.33 0.27 0.69
CA ALA A 125 11.54 1.56 1.35
C ALA A 125 10.40 1.88 2.33
N LYS A 126 10.75 2.10 3.60
CA LYS A 126 9.81 2.49 4.66
C LYS A 126 9.70 4.00 4.76
N ILE A 127 8.49 4.49 4.56
CA ILE A 127 8.17 5.92 4.57
C ILE A 127 7.34 6.21 5.81
N SER A 128 7.91 6.99 6.74
CA SER A 128 7.18 7.40 7.94
C SER A 128 6.18 8.50 7.63
N THR A 129 4.97 8.39 8.18
CA THR A 129 3.95 9.44 8.11
C THR A 129 4.02 10.45 9.25
N ASN A 130 4.96 10.28 10.18
CA ASN A 130 5.22 11.21 11.29
C ASN A 130 6.68 11.18 11.73
N SER A 131 7.19 12.33 12.15
CA SER A 131 8.61 12.48 12.53
C SER A 131 8.96 11.80 13.84
N THR A 132 7.99 11.60 14.74
CA THR A 132 8.21 10.83 15.98
C THR A 132 8.62 9.39 15.69
N LEU A 133 7.96 8.75 14.74
CA LEU A 133 8.32 7.40 14.30
C LEU A 133 9.71 7.40 13.65
N ALA A 134 9.99 8.34 12.74
CA ALA A 134 11.29 8.42 12.07
C ALA A 134 12.43 8.57 13.07
N ALA A 135 12.27 9.44 14.08
CA ALA A 135 13.25 9.66 15.12
C ALA A 135 13.43 8.44 16.05
N SER A 136 12.34 7.74 16.40
CA SER A 136 12.39 6.61 17.33
C SER A 136 12.89 5.31 16.70
N LYS A 137 12.79 5.16 15.37
CA LYS A 137 13.15 3.93 14.62
C LYS A 137 14.01 4.22 13.38
N PRO A 138 15.15 4.89 13.53
CA PRO A 138 15.98 5.32 12.39
C PRO A 138 16.55 4.16 11.57
N LEU A 139 16.65 2.95 12.15
CA LEU A 139 17.10 1.76 11.42
C LEU A 139 16.00 1.06 10.63
N TRP A 140 14.74 1.49 10.79
CA TRP A 140 13.61 0.91 10.07
C TRP A 140 13.06 1.86 9.00
N ILE A 141 13.18 3.15 9.23
CA ILE A 141 12.59 4.19 8.38
C ILE A 141 13.64 4.72 7.41
N ASP A 142 13.32 4.73 6.14
CA ASP A 142 14.19 5.22 5.08
C ASP A 142 13.93 6.68 4.72
N PHE A 143 12.66 7.12 4.83
CA PHE A 143 12.25 8.48 4.49
C PHE A 143 11.20 9.01 5.46
N ASN A 144 11.35 10.27 5.90
CA ASN A 144 10.40 10.93 6.79
C ASN A 144 9.47 11.89 6.02
N ALA A 145 8.28 11.42 5.64
CA ALA A 145 7.25 12.27 5.07
C ALA A 145 6.45 13.06 6.15
N GLY A 146 6.66 12.74 7.42
CA GLY A 146 6.01 13.43 8.55
C GLY A 146 6.42 14.91 8.67
N GLU A 147 7.51 15.33 8.06
CA GLU A 147 7.94 16.73 8.00
C GLU A 147 6.90 17.66 7.39
N ILE A 148 5.99 17.14 6.55
CA ILE A 148 4.84 17.90 6.03
C ILE A 148 3.92 18.32 7.18
N VAL A 149 3.68 17.42 8.14
CA VAL A 149 2.84 17.73 9.32
C VAL A 149 3.57 18.68 10.26
N ASP A 150 4.90 18.66 10.27
CA ASP A 150 5.74 19.56 11.08
C ASP A 150 5.92 20.94 10.44
N GLY A 151 5.32 21.20 9.28
CA GLY A 151 5.25 22.51 8.65
C GLY A 151 6.15 22.72 7.42
N ARG A 152 6.90 21.71 6.97
CA ARG A 152 7.57 21.79 5.66
C ARG A 152 6.53 21.74 4.52
N SER A 153 6.79 22.45 3.45
CA SER A 153 5.91 22.44 2.29
C SER A 153 5.91 21.04 1.61
N VAL A 154 4.78 20.67 1.05
CA VAL A 154 4.65 19.41 0.28
C VAL A 154 5.67 19.36 -0.86
N ALA A 155 5.90 20.49 -1.55
CA ALA A 155 6.83 20.58 -2.67
C ALA A 155 8.28 20.25 -2.27
N GLU A 156 8.75 20.79 -1.14
CA GLU A 156 10.12 20.51 -0.65
C GLU A 156 10.30 19.05 -0.22
N VAL A 157 9.28 18.45 0.41
CA VAL A 157 9.33 17.06 0.83
C VAL A 157 9.24 16.12 -0.38
N ASP A 158 8.43 16.48 -1.38
CA ASP A 158 8.26 15.71 -2.62
C ASP A 158 9.55 15.68 -3.45
N GLU A 159 10.25 16.81 -3.57
CA GLU A 159 11.57 16.88 -4.22
C GLU A 159 12.58 15.93 -3.56
N GLY A 160 12.69 15.98 -2.23
CA GLY A 160 13.55 15.07 -1.47
C GLY A 160 13.12 13.60 -1.58
N PHE A 161 11.81 13.35 -1.69
CA PHE A 161 11.28 12.01 -1.86
C PHE A 161 11.62 11.43 -3.24
N ILE A 162 11.51 12.23 -4.30
CA ILE A 162 11.90 11.81 -5.66
C ILE A 162 13.38 11.47 -5.70
N ASP A 163 14.25 12.32 -5.14
CA ASP A 163 15.69 12.07 -5.07
C ASP A 163 16.02 10.80 -4.30
N PHE A 164 15.32 10.56 -3.19
CA PHE A 164 15.45 9.33 -2.43
C PHE A 164 15.06 8.09 -3.27
N VAL A 165 13.91 8.12 -3.93
CA VAL A 165 13.46 6.99 -4.79
C VAL A 165 14.44 6.74 -5.93
N LEU A 166 14.95 7.80 -6.57
CA LEU A 166 15.96 7.69 -7.63
C LEU A 166 17.28 7.09 -7.10
N SER A 167 17.68 7.43 -5.87
CA SER A 167 18.86 6.84 -5.26
C SER A 167 18.70 5.34 -5.03
N VAL A 168 17.55 4.90 -4.52
CA VAL A 168 17.23 3.47 -4.34
C VAL A 168 17.19 2.76 -5.69
N ALA A 169 16.57 3.37 -6.70
CA ALA A 169 16.53 2.82 -8.06
C ALA A 169 17.93 2.72 -8.70
N SER A 170 18.87 3.54 -8.24
CA SER A 170 20.27 3.53 -8.67
C SER A 170 21.16 2.59 -7.85
N GLY A 171 20.58 1.83 -6.91
CA GLY A 171 21.29 0.81 -6.13
C GLY A 171 21.66 1.21 -4.70
N ALA A 172 21.20 2.35 -4.19
CA ALA A 172 21.36 2.66 -2.78
C ALA A 172 20.52 1.70 -1.91
N PRO A 173 21.11 0.99 -0.93
CA PRO A 173 20.38 0.01 -0.16
C PRO A 173 19.43 0.68 0.84
N THR A 174 18.22 0.11 0.97
CA THR A 174 17.26 0.47 2.03
C THR A 174 17.71 -0.05 3.40
N ASN A 175 17.10 0.45 4.47
CA ASN A 175 17.49 0.05 5.84
C ASN A 175 17.18 -1.43 6.12
N ASN A 176 16.12 -2.00 5.55
CA ASN A 176 15.89 -3.44 5.69
C ASN A 176 16.94 -4.26 4.96
N GLU A 177 17.43 -3.86 3.80
CA GLU A 177 18.53 -4.54 3.11
C GLU A 177 19.83 -4.46 3.92
N LYS A 178 20.18 -3.29 4.47
CA LYS A 178 21.31 -3.12 5.38
C LYS A 178 21.21 -4.00 6.63
N SER A 179 19.99 -4.25 7.10
CA SER A 179 19.71 -5.10 8.27
C SER A 179 19.52 -6.58 7.93
N GLY A 180 19.56 -6.96 6.65
CA GLY A 180 19.43 -8.34 6.19
C GLY A 180 18.01 -8.89 6.20
N TYR A 181 17.00 -8.04 6.27
CA TYR A 181 15.60 -8.47 6.16
C TYR A 181 15.21 -8.68 4.69
N SER A 182 14.83 -9.92 4.35
CA SER A 182 14.35 -10.31 3.02
C SER A 182 13.38 -11.47 3.19
N GLU A 183 12.10 -11.14 3.37
CA GLU A 183 11.07 -12.09 3.76
C GLU A 183 10.06 -12.30 2.62
N ILE A 184 9.43 -13.46 2.62
CA ILE A 184 8.37 -13.82 1.68
C ILE A 184 7.20 -14.37 2.48
N ALA A 185 6.00 -13.85 2.22
CA ALA A 185 4.76 -14.42 2.73
C ALA A 185 3.74 -14.55 1.60
N ILE A 186 3.18 -15.75 1.45
CA ILE A 186 2.25 -16.11 0.38
C ILE A 186 0.87 -16.33 0.98
N PHE A 187 -0.14 -15.71 0.37
CA PHE A 187 -1.52 -15.92 0.72
C PHE A 187 -2.00 -17.29 0.22
N LYS A 188 -2.66 -18.02 1.12
CA LYS A 188 -3.37 -19.26 0.77
C LYS A 188 -4.86 -19.06 0.96
N SER A 189 -5.64 -19.32 -0.07
CA SER A 189 -7.10 -19.28 0.02
C SER A 189 -7.63 -20.43 0.87
N GLY A 190 -8.64 -20.15 1.69
CA GLY A 190 -9.31 -21.14 2.55
C GLY A 190 -8.75 -21.17 3.97
N VAL A 191 -9.26 -22.14 4.75
CA VAL A 191 -8.81 -22.34 6.13
C VAL A 191 -7.47 -23.08 6.13
N THR A 192 -6.50 -22.53 6.85
CA THR A 192 -5.22 -23.20 7.12
C THR A 192 -5.32 -23.96 8.42
N LEU A 193 -4.90 -25.21 8.41
CA LEU A 193 -4.81 -26.06 9.60
C LEU A 193 -3.69 -25.60 10.52
#